data_2d69eee29951098aa03fec967cd304bc
#
_entry.id   2d69eee29951098aa03fec967cd304bc
#
_cell.length_a   1.000
_cell.length_b   1.000
_cell.length_c   1.000
_cell.angle_alpha   90.00
_cell.angle_beta   90.00
_cell.angle_gamma   90.00
#
_symmetry.space_group_name_H-M   'P 1'
#
loop_
_entity.id
_entity.type
_entity.pdbx_description
1 polymer ?
#
loop_
_entity_poly.entity_id
_entity_poly.type
_entity_poly.pdbx_seq_one_letter_code
_entity_poly.pdbx_strand_id
1 'polypeptide(L)'
;ILAHSLGAKKTVARIDNYEYLQPKNKEFFKNLGVDSLIYPEMLAAKEIADGLHLSWIRQWWEFNGGALVMLGVKLRENALILGTPISQIRKEEPYHIVTIKRMGETIIPSGSDELLAGDIVYFMTSKRSLPYIRKITGKEEHATIRNLMIMGGSRIAMRATQLVSNDMSVKIIDSDINRCHWLTDLVDDKVMI
;
A
#
# COMPACT_ATOMS: atom_id res chain seq x y z
N ILE A 1 7.01 15.64 24.16
CA ILE A 1 6.76 16.66 25.20
C ILE A 1 8.07 17.37 25.52
N LEU A 2 9.08 16.70 26.11
CA LEU A 2 10.36 17.32 26.49
C LEU A 2 11.06 17.98 25.26
N ALA A 3 11.08 17.33 24.11
CA ALA A 3 11.67 17.91 22.90
C ALA A 3 11.01 19.26 22.51
N HIS A 4 9.68 19.35 22.64
CA HIS A 4 8.95 20.58 22.39
C HIS A 4 9.34 21.69 23.40
N SER A 5 9.40 21.37 24.69
CA SER A 5 9.81 22.34 25.73
C SER A 5 11.26 22.81 25.57
N LEU A 6 12.11 22.04 24.90
CA LEU A 6 13.48 22.40 24.52
C LEU A 6 13.59 23.13 23.18
N GLY A 7 12.46 23.52 22.56
CA GLY A 7 12.41 24.34 21.35
C GLY A 7 12.35 23.59 20.04
N ALA A 8 12.05 22.29 20.04
CA ALA A 8 11.82 21.55 18.79
C ALA A 8 10.58 22.10 18.07
N LYS A 9 10.72 22.45 16.79
CA LYS A 9 9.64 23.02 15.96
C LYS A 9 8.58 22.00 15.57
N LYS A 10 8.97 20.73 15.47
CA LYS A 10 8.10 19.59 15.14
C LYS A 10 8.48 18.40 16.00
N THR A 11 7.47 17.72 16.52
CA THR A 11 7.66 16.53 17.35
C THR A 11 6.82 15.37 16.86
N VAL A 12 7.41 14.19 16.90
CA VAL A 12 6.76 12.94 16.51
C VAL A 12 6.97 11.93 17.63
N ALA A 13 5.91 11.22 18.02
CA ALA A 13 6.00 10.16 19.01
C ALA A 13 5.46 8.84 18.46
N ARG A 14 6.22 7.77 18.66
CA ARG A 14 5.73 6.40 18.50
C ARG A 14 4.86 6.05 19.70
N ILE A 15 3.73 5.41 19.43
CA ILE A 15 2.81 4.88 20.44
C ILE A 15 2.63 3.37 20.24
N ASP A 16 2.22 2.68 21.28
CA ASP A 16 1.93 1.24 21.30
C ASP A 16 0.47 0.94 21.62
N ASN A 17 -0.33 1.97 21.96
CA ASN A 17 -1.76 1.86 22.19
C ASN A 17 -2.53 2.67 21.13
N TYR A 18 -3.39 1.96 20.38
CA TYR A 18 -4.24 2.53 19.33
C TYR A 18 -5.22 3.59 19.85
N GLU A 19 -5.66 3.50 21.10
CA GLU A 19 -6.59 4.46 21.71
C GLU A 19 -6.06 5.90 21.66
N TYR A 20 -4.74 6.07 21.67
CA TYR A 20 -4.11 7.40 21.58
C TYR A 20 -4.33 8.09 20.23
N LEU A 21 -4.73 7.33 19.18
CA LEU A 21 -5.12 7.88 17.88
C LEU A 21 -6.56 8.39 17.84
N GLN A 22 -7.39 8.14 18.87
CA GLN A 22 -8.74 8.69 18.94
C GLN A 22 -8.68 10.23 18.97
N PRO A 23 -9.66 10.93 18.36
CA PRO A 23 -9.62 12.38 18.22
C PRO A 23 -9.34 13.14 19.53
N LYS A 24 -10.02 12.75 20.61
CA LYS A 24 -9.84 13.34 21.95
C LYS A 24 -8.41 13.20 22.46
N ASN A 25 -7.83 12.03 22.31
CA ASN A 25 -6.47 11.74 22.78
C ASN A 25 -5.41 12.44 21.90
N LYS A 26 -5.64 12.49 20.57
CA LYS A 26 -4.76 13.24 19.66
C LYS A 26 -4.69 14.72 20.03
N GLU A 27 -5.82 15.33 20.35
CA GLU A 27 -5.87 16.72 20.78
C GLU A 27 -5.12 16.94 22.09
N PHE A 28 -5.31 16.05 23.06
CA PHE A 28 -4.55 16.07 24.31
C PHE A 28 -3.03 16.03 24.08
N PHE A 29 -2.53 15.11 23.27
CA PHE A 29 -1.09 15.02 22.96
C PHE A 29 -0.59 16.23 22.18
N LYS A 30 -1.41 16.78 21.27
CA LYS A 30 -1.07 18.01 20.56
C LYS A 30 -0.90 19.20 21.49
N ASN A 31 -1.77 19.35 22.50
CA ASN A 31 -1.67 20.38 23.52
C ASN A 31 -0.44 20.20 24.42
N LEU A 32 0.09 18.98 24.54
CA LEU A 32 1.35 18.69 25.22
C LEU A 32 2.60 18.87 24.33
N GLY A 33 2.42 19.39 23.10
CA GLY A 33 3.51 19.64 22.16
C GLY A 33 3.96 18.39 21.39
N VAL A 34 3.07 17.41 21.16
CA VAL A 34 3.31 16.28 20.26
C VAL A 34 2.51 16.47 18.98
N ASP A 35 3.18 16.85 17.89
CA ASP A 35 2.52 17.18 16.62
C ASP A 35 1.96 15.96 15.90
N SER A 36 2.63 14.82 15.99
CA SER A 36 2.23 13.59 15.30
C SER A 36 2.44 12.36 16.15
N LEU A 37 1.43 11.47 16.15
CA LEU A 37 1.49 10.16 16.79
C LEU A 37 1.59 9.09 15.69
N ILE A 38 2.53 8.17 15.83
CA ILE A 38 2.74 7.06 14.91
C ILE A 38 2.48 5.75 15.65
N TYR A 39 1.57 4.95 15.10
CA TYR A 39 1.29 3.58 15.51
C TYR A 39 1.74 2.62 14.39
N PRO A 40 2.96 2.06 14.49
CA PRO A 40 3.57 1.29 13.41
C PRO A 40 2.74 0.08 12.98
N GLU A 41 2.07 -0.57 13.92
CA GLU A 41 1.26 -1.76 13.65
C GLU A 41 0.10 -1.45 12.70
N MET A 42 -0.53 -0.27 12.81
CA MET A 42 -1.58 0.15 11.88
C MET A 42 -1.02 0.53 10.50
N LEU A 43 0.15 1.17 10.47
CA LEU A 43 0.80 1.51 9.20
C LEU A 43 1.18 0.25 8.43
N ALA A 44 1.79 -0.73 9.12
CA ALA A 44 2.14 -2.02 8.51
C ALA A 44 0.89 -2.80 8.06
N ALA A 45 -0.17 -2.81 8.86
CA ALA A 45 -1.43 -3.46 8.51
C ALA A 45 -2.08 -2.82 7.27
N LYS A 46 -2.02 -1.48 7.17
CA LYS A 46 -2.52 -0.76 6.00
C LYS A 46 -1.70 -1.10 4.75
N GLU A 47 -0.38 -1.13 4.84
CA GLU A 47 0.50 -1.53 3.74
C GLU A 47 0.18 -2.95 3.23
N ILE A 48 -0.07 -3.88 4.15
CA ILE A 48 -0.50 -5.24 3.81
C ILE A 48 -1.84 -5.22 3.08
N ALA A 49 -2.85 -4.53 3.61
CA ALA A 49 -4.18 -4.47 3.02
C ALA A 49 -4.15 -3.82 1.63
N ASP A 50 -3.44 -2.70 1.47
CA ASP A 50 -3.25 -2.03 0.18
C ASP A 50 -2.57 -2.97 -0.83
N GLY A 51 -1.54 -3.72 -0.41
CA GLY A 51 -0.85 -4.71 -1.24
C GLY A 51 -1.76 -5.88 -1.68
N LEU A 52 -2.72 -6.30 -0.86
CA LEU A 52 -3.69 -7.33 -1.22
C LEU A 52 -4.71 -6.83 -2.26
N HIS A 53 -5.21 -5.62 -2.12
CA HIS A 53 -6.15 -5.01 -3.07
C HIS A 53 -5.49 -4.69 -4.41
N LEU A 54 -4.22 -4.29 -4.38
CA LEU A 54 -3.45 -3.88 -5.55
C LEU A 54 -2.40 -4.92 -5.93
N SER A 55 -2.72 -6.21 -5.83
CA SER A 55 -1.79 -7.34 -6.01
C SER A 55 -1.07 -7.38 -7.38
N TRP A 56 -1.60 -6.70 -8.40
CA TRP A 56 -0.99 -6.55 -9.72
C TRP A 56 0.05 -5.41 -9.77
N ILE A 57 0.11 -4.56 -8.75
CA ILE A 57 1.04 -3.44 -8.59
C ILE A 57 2.21 -3.89 -7.71
N ARG A 58 3.41 -3.43 -8.01
CA ARG A 58 4.62 -3.71 -7.22
C ARG A 58 4.85 -2.70 -6.11
N GLN A 59 4.53 -1.44 -6.38
CA GLN A 59 4.76 -0.31 -5.48
C GLN A 59 3.65 0.72 -5.69
N TRP A 60 3.26 1.38 -4.60
CA TRP A 60 2.15 2.30 -4.58
C TRP A 60 2.45 3.49 -3.68
N TRP A 61 2.17 4.68 -4.17
CA TRP A 61 2.24 5.91 -3.38
C TRP A 61 1.08 6.84 -3.72
N GLU A 62 0.51 7.44 -2.67
CA GLU A 62 -0.54 8.45 -2.79
C GLU A 62 0.01 9.84 -2.47
N PHE A 63 -0.36 10.81 -3.28
CA PHE A 63 -0.01 12.21 -3.10
C PHE A 63 -1.28 13.05 -2.97
N ASN A 64 -1.18 14.15 -2.22
CA ASN A 64 -2.26 15.11 -2.04
C ASN A 64 -3.60 14.44 -1.67
N GLY A 65 -3.59 13.60 -0.61
CA GLY A 65 -4.79 12.91 -0.13
C GLY A 65 -5.38 11.90 -1.14
N GLY A 66 -4.59 11.37 -2.06
CA GLY A 66 -5.01 10.39 -3.06
C GLY A 66 -5.53 10.99 -4.36
N ALA A 67 -5.44 12.31 -4.54
CA ALA A 67 -5.78 12.96 -5.82
C ALA A 67 -4.85 12.52 -6.96
N LEU A 68 -3.59 12.21 -6.62
CA LEU A 68 -2.59 11.70 -7.54
C LEU A 68 -1.95 10.45 -6.94
N VAL A 69 -1.69 9.46 -7.78
CA VAL A 69 -1.07 8.20 -7.38
C VAL A 69 0.10 7.86 -8.29
N MET A 70 1.16 7.32 -7.69
CA MET A 70 2.25 6.72 -8.44
C MET A 70 2.24 5.21 -8.19
N LEU A 71 2.35 4.44 -9.27
CA LEU A 71 2.32 2.98 -9.19
C LEU A 71 3.41 2.37 -10.07
N GLY A 72 4.12 1.39 -9.51
CA GLY A 72 5.11 0.60 -10.22
C GLY A 72 4.51 -0.72 -10.69
N VAL A 73 4.48 -0.98 -11.99
CA VAL A 73 3.92 -2.20 -12.59
C VAL A 73 5.01 -2.94 -13.36
N LYS A 74 5.19 -4.23 -13.05
CA LYS A 74 6.09 -5.09 -13.85
C LYS A 74 5.36 -5.52 -15.12
N LEU A 75 5.89 -5.12 -16.27
CA LEU A 75 5.38 -5.53 -17.58
C LEU A 75 5.70 -7.00 -17.85
N ARG A 76 4.76 -7.69 -18.48
CA ARG A 76 4.92 -9.04 -19.00
C ARG A 76 4.71 -9.00 -20.52
N GLU A 77 4.97 -10.09 -21.20
CA GLU A 77 4.87 -10.22 -22.67
C GLU A 77 3.49 -9.86 -23.23
N ASN A 78 2.42 -9.98 -22.42
CA ASN A 78 1.05 -9.63 -22.80
C ASN A 78 0.68 -8.15 -22.60
N ALA A 79 1.62 -7.28 -22.22
CA ALA A 79 1.34 -5.85 -22.07
C ALA A 79 1.19 -5.18 -23.45
N LEU A 80 0.13 -4.39 -23.61
CA LEU A 80 -0.24 -3.77 -24.89
C LEU A 80 0.70 -2.64 -25.33
N ILE A 81 1.48 -2.12 -24.39
CA ILE A 81 2.35 -0.94 -24.59
C ILE A 81 3.80 -1.31 -24.90
N LEU A 82 4.10 -2.60 -25.13
CA LEU A 82 5.45 -3.04 -25.45
C LEU A 82 5.85 -2.69 -26.90
N GLY A 83 7.14 -2.45 -27.11
CA GLY A 83 7.74 -2.26 -28.44
C GLY A 83 7.22 -1.05 -29.22
N THR A 84 6.56 -0.11 -28.53
CA THR A 84 6.07 1.14 -29.12
C THR A 84 6.77 2.30 -28.43
N PRO A 85 7.36 3.25 -29.17
CA PRO A 85 7.94 4.46 -28.60
C PRO A 85 6.91 5.18 -27.69
N ILE A 86 7.35 5.62 -26.53
CA ILE A 86 6.46 6.22 -25.52
C ILE A 86 5.66 7.40 -26.07
N SER A 87 6.24 8.19 -26.96
CA SER A 87 5.56 9.30 -27.63
C SER A 87 4.43 8.86 -28.57
N GLN A 88 4.43 7.63 -29.03
CA GLN A 88 3.43 7.06 -29.96
C GLN A 88 2.35 6.24 -29.25
N ILE A 89 2.53 5.94 -27.96
CA ILE A 89 1.51 5.21 -27.20
C ILE A 89 0.26 6.07 -27.09
N ARG A 90 -0.85 5.56 -27.66
CA ARG A 90 -2.15 6.21 -27.55
C ARG A 90 -2.63 6.23 -26.11
N LYS A 91 -2.94 7.40 -25.59
CA LYS A 91 -3.44 7.59 -24.23
C LYS A 91 -4.96 7.85 -24.27
N GLU A 92 -5.74 6.86 -23.86
CA GLU A 92 -7.20 7.01 -23.72
C GLU A 92 -7.56 7.66 -22.37
N GLU A 93 -6.69 7.48 -21.36
CA GLU A 93 -6.81 8.07 -20.04
C GLU A 93 -5.50 8.80 -19.66
N PRO A 94 -5.57 9.85 -18.82
CA PRO A 94 -4.38 10.63 -18.46
C PRO A 94 -3.44 9.83 -17.54
N TYR A 95 -2.22 9.66 -17.98
CA TYR A 95 -1.09 9.16 -17.18
C TYR A 95 0.23 9.71 -17.68
N HIS A 96 1.25 9.64 -16.84
CA HIS A 96 2.62 9.95 -17.20
C HIS A 96 3.54 8.80 -16.77
N ILE A 97 4.49 8.40 -17.62
CA ILE A 97 5.54 7.46 -17.27
C ILE A 97 6.69 8.27 -16.67
N VAL A 98 6.92 8.06 -15.37
CA VAL A 98 7.90 8.84 -14.59
C VAL A 98 9.29 8.24 -14.74
N THR A 99 9.38 6.92 -14.62
CA THR A 99 10.65 6.19 -14.69
C THR A 99 10.43 4.73 -15.03
N ILE A 100 11.48 4.09 -15.52
CA ILE A 100 11.52 2.67 -15.83
C ILE A 100 12.67 2.06 -15.02
N LYS A 101 12.41 0.94 -14.35
CA LYS A 101 13.46 0.12 -13.74
C LYS A 101 13.68 -1.11 -14.60
N ARG A 102 14.84 -1.18 -15.24
CA ARG A 102 15.27 -2.26 -16.16
C ARG A 102 16.56 -2.88 -15.65
N MET A 103 16.56 -4.20 -15.39
CA MET A 103 17.74 -4.95 -14.90
C MET A 103 18.44 -4.33 -13.68
N GLY A 104 17.67 -3.67 -12.80
CA GLY A 104 18.19 -3.01 -11.61
C GLY A 104 18.52 -1.53 -11.79
N GLU A 105 18.69 -1.05 -13.02
CA GLU A 105 18.96 0.35 -13.33
C GLU A 105 17.67 1.17 -13.43
N THR A 106 17.76 2.44 -13.03
CA THR A 106 16.65 3.40 -13.12
C THR A 106 16.87 4.31 -14.34
N ILE A 107 15.91 4.31 -15.25
CA ILE A 107 15.92 5.06 -16.50
C ILE A 107 14.83 6.14 -16.43
N ILE A 108 15.18 7.39 -16.69
CA ILE A 108 14.21 8.46 -16.95
C ILE A 108 13.89 8.41 -18.44
N PRO A 109 12.68 7.99 -18.84
CA PRO A 109 12.41 7.73 -20.25
C PRO A 109 12.22 9.02 -21.06
N SER A 110 12.67 8.97 -22.29
CA SER A 110 12.35 9.92 -23.34
C SER A 110 11.19 9.43 -24.21
N GLY A 111 10.66 10.29 -25.06
CA GLY A 111 9.59 9.91 -26.00
C GLY A 111 9.99 8.85 -27.03
N SER A 112 11.28 8.70 -27.31
CA SER A 112 11.83 7.71 -28.27
C SER A 112 12.08 6.34 -27.63
N ASP A 113 12.06 6.23 -26.29
CA ASP A 113 12.31 4.98 -25.61
C ASP A 113 11.12 4.03 -25.73
N GLU A 114 11.40 2.73 -25.75
CA GLU A 114 10.43 1.67 -25.79
C GLU A 114 10.39 0.91 -24.46
N LEU A 115 9.20 0.44 -24.10
CA LEU A 115 8.98 -0.41 -22.95
C LEU A 115 9.20 -1.88 -23.33
N LEU A 116 9.90 -2.62 -22.48
CA LEU A 116 10.22 -4.02 -22.70
C LEU A 116 9.56 -4.92 -21.65
N ALA A 117 9.35 -6.18 -22.02
CA ALA A 117 8.93 -7.18 -21.04
C ALA A 117 9.99 -7.32 -19.94
N GLY A 118 9.54 -7.39 -18.68
CA GLY A 118 10.41 -7.42 -17.51
C GLY A 118 10.65 -6.06 -16.87
N ASP A 119 10.43 -4.95 -17.58
CA ASP A 119 10.52 -3.61 -17.00
C ASP A 119 9.53 -3.44 -15.84
N ILE A 120 9.94 -2.69 -14.83
CA ILE A 120 9.00 -2.11 -13.86
C ILE A 120 8.81 -0.65 -14.26
N VAL A 121 7.63 -0.33 -14.73
CA VAL A 121 7.27 1.01 -15.21
C VAL A 121 6.50 1.74 -14.12
N TYR A 122 6.91 2.95 -13.81
CA TYR A 122 6.27 3.81 -12.83
C TYR A 122 5.37 4.83 -13.53
N PHE A 123 4.09 4.67 -13.30
CA PHE A 123 3.04 5.55 -13.81
C PHE A 123 2.63 6.56 -12.75
N MET A 124 2.44 7.80 -13.13
CA MET A 124 1.77 8.83 -12.36
C MET A 124 0.40 9.08 -12.96
N THR A 125 -0.66 8.94 -12.17
CA THR A 125 -2.04 9.05 -12.66
C THR A 125 -3.04 9.33 -11.54
N SER A 126 -4.32 9.42 -11.85
CA SER A 126 -5.41 9.46 -10.86
C SER A 126 -5.93 8.04 -10.55
N LYS A 127 -6.57 7.85 -9.39
CA LYS A 127 -7.21 6.56 -9.06
C LYS A 127 -8.24 6.14 -10.10
N ARG A 128 -8.90 7.10 -10.75
CA ARG A 128 -9.90 6.86 -11.80
C ARG A 128 -9.32 6.11 -13.00
N SER A 129 -8.07 6.38 -13.36
CA SER A 129 -7.42 5.79 -14.53
C SER A 129 -6.71 4.44 -14.25
N LEU A 130 -6.79 3.91 -13.03
CA LEU A 130 -6.18 2.61 -12.67
C LEU A 130 -6.69 1.44 -13.53
N PRO A 131 -7.99 1.32 -13.84
CA PRO A 131 -8.47 0.25 -14.72
C PRO A 131 -7.83 0.30 -16.10
N TYR A 132 -7.60 1.50 -16.64
CA TYR A 132 -6.91 1.67 -17.91
C TYR A 132 -5.42 1.25 -17.82
N ILE A 133 -4.70 1.68 -16.78
CA ILE A 133 -3.31 1.22 -16.57
C ILE A 133 -3.25 -0.31 -16.42
N ARG A 134 -4.20 -0.90 -15.68
CA ARG A 134 -4.30 -2.36 -15.54
C ARG A 134 -4.47 -3.05 -16.90
N LYS A 135 -5.29 -2.49 -17.78
CA LYS A 135 -5.53 -2.99 -19.13
C LYS A 135 -4.25 -2.92 -19.97
N ILE A 136 -3.65 -1.74 -20.14
CA ILE A 136 -2.51 -1.55 -21.02
C ILE A 136 -1.24 -2.28 -20.57
N THR A 137 -1.14 -2.58 -19.27
CA THR A 137 -0.03 -3.36 -18.69
C THR A 137 -0.27 -4.87 -18.70
N GLY A 138 -1.39 -5.35 -19.30
CA GLY A 138 -1.72 -6.77 -19.42
C GLY A 138 -2.07 -7.42 -18.08
N LYS A 139 -2.67 -6.67 -17.14
CA LYS A 139 -3.05 -7.15 -15.81
C LYS A 139 -4.56 -7.36 -15.62
N GLU A 140 -5.35 -7.30 -16.67
CA GLU A 140 -6.82 -7.47 -16.56
C GLU A 140 -7.20 -8.81 -15.94
N GLU A 141 -6.55 -9.89 -16.37
CA GLU A 141 -6.81 -11.26 -15.89
C GLU A 141 -6.07 -11.60 -14.58
N HIS A 142 -5.42 -10.60 -13.94
CA HIS A 142 -4.74 -10.85 -12.68
C HIS A 142 -5.75 -11.19 -11.59
N ALA A 143 -5.64 -12.40 -11.03
CA ALA A 143 -6.59 -12.92 -10.07
C ALA A 143 -6.71 -12.02 -8.83
N THR A 144 -7.94 -11.77 -8.41
CA THR A 144 -8.22 -11.11 -7.13
C THR A 144 -7.91 -12.08 -5.98
N ILE A 145 -7.20 -11.62 -4.97
CA ILE A 145 -6.91 -12.42 -3.78
C ILE A 145 -8.21 -12.57 -2.99
N ARG A 146 -8.61 -13.82 -2.74
CA ARG A 146 -9.80 -14.16 -1.95
C ARG A 146 -9.48 -14.89 -0.66
N ASN A 147 -8.30 -15.50 -0.58
CA ASN A 147 -7.86 -16.26 0.58
C ASN A 147 -6.54 -15.69 1.08
N LEU A 148 -6.49 -15.36 2.35
CA LEU A 148 -5.30 -14.84 3.03
C LEU A 148 -4.96 -15.75 4.20
N MET A 149 -3.71 -16.22 4.24
CA MET A 149 -3.17 -16.91 5.40
C MET A 149 -2.05 -16.05 6.00
N ILE A 150 -2.16 -15.75 7.29
CA ILE A 150 -1.19 -14.97 8.05
C ILE A 150 -0.47 -15.92 9.01
N MET A 151 0.84 -15.99 8.90
CA MET A 151 1.67 -16.77 9.82
C MET A 151 2.22 -15.85 10.92
N GLY A 152 1.77 -16.11 12.14
CA GLY A 152 2.07 -15.31 13.33
C GLY A 152 0.94 -14.38 13.76
N GLY A 153 0.46 -14.55 14.99
CA GLY A 153 -0.64 -13.80 15.59
C GLY A 153 -0.22 -12.48 16.23
N SER A 154 0.50 -11.65 15.51
CA SER A 154 0.97 -10.35 15.99
C SER A 154 -0.14 -9.28 16.01
N ARG A 155 0.11 -8.15 16.69
CA ARG A 155 -0.79 -6.98 16.61
C ARG A 155 -0.96 -6.48 15.16
N ILE A 156 0.05 -6.64 14.30
CA ILE A 156 -0.04 -6.32 12.87
C ILE A 156 -1.04 -7.25 12.20
N ALA A 157 -0.96 -8.57 12.45
CA ALA A 157 -1.90 -9.54 11.92
C ALA A 157 -3.34 -9.19 12.29
N MET A 158 -3.61 -8.94 13.58
CA MET A 158 -4.92 -8.51 14.08
C MET A 158 -5.40 -7.23 13.37
N ARG A 159 -4.54 -6.20 13.22
CA ARG A 159 -4.92 -4.96 12.53
C ARG A 159 -5.14 -5.17 11.03
N ALA A 160 -4.38 -6.04 10.40
CA ALA A 160 -4.56 -6.37 8.98
C ALA A 160 -5.93 -6.99 8.73
N THR A 161 -6.43 -7.90 9.59
CA THR A 161 -7.76 -8.49 9.44
C THR A 161 -8.89 -7.47 9.48
N GLN A 162 -8.69 -6.34 10.17
CA GLN A 162 -9.67 -5.25 10.26
C GLN A 162 -9.73 -4.37 8.99
N LEU A 163 -8.69 -4.44 8.14
CA LEU A 163 -8.52 -3.58 6.96
C LEU A 163 -8.74 -4.33 5.63
N VAL A 164 -8.72 -5.67 5.65
CA VAL A 164 -8.97 -6.47 4.45
C VAL A 164 -10.46 -6.49 4.09
N SER A 165 -10.75 -6.72 2.82
CA SER A 165 -12.11 -6.77 2.29
C SER A 165 -12.96 -7.88 2.94
N ASN A 166 -14.26 -7.62 3.11
CA ASN A 166 -15.20 -8.56 3.72
C ASN A 166 -15.44 -9.83 2.88
N ASP A 167 -15.11 -9.82 1.61
CA ASP A 167 -15.20 -10.97 0.69
C ASP A 167 -13.94 -11.85 0.72
N MET A 168 -12.95 -11.49 1.55
CA MET A 168 -11.71 -12.23 1.70
C MET A 168 -11.80 -13.18 2.90
N SER A 169 -11.53 -14.46 2.68
CA SER A 169 -11.37 -15.45 3.74
C SER A 169 -9.99 -15.30 4.38
N VAL A 170 -9.95 -15.07 5.69
CA VAL A 170 -8.71 -14.87 6.42
C VAL A 170 -8.48 -15.97 7.43
N LYS A 171 -7.26 -16.52 7.44
CA LYS A 171 -6.79 -17.47 8.45
C LYS A 171 -5.51 -16.95 9.09
N ILE A 172 -5.44 -16.96 10.43
CA ILE A 172 -4.22 -16.71 11.19
C ILE A 172 -3.74 -18.04 11.77
N ILE A 173 -2.44 -18.28 11.72
CA ILE A 173 -1.81 -19.46 12.33
C ILE A 173 -0.71 -18.97 13.26
N ASP A 174 -0.75 -19.43 14.52
CA ASP A 174 0.33 -19.18 15.49
C ASP A 174 0.64 -20.47 16.26
N SER A 175 1.89 -20.65 16.67
CA SER A 175 2.33 -21.78 17.49
C SER A 175 2.00 -21.61 18.98
N ASP A 176 1.71 -20.40 19.43
CA ASP A 176 1.37 -20.08 20.82
C ASP A 176 -0.15 -20.12 21.01
N ILE A 177 -0.62 -21.15 21.70
CA ILE A 177 -2.06 -21.35 21.98
C ILE A 177 -2.68 -20.19 22.78
N ASN A 178 -1.93 -19.56 23.70
CA ASN A 178 -2.43 -18.43 24.46
C ASN A 178 -2.63 -17.22 23.57
N ARG A 179 -1.76 -17.03 22.57
CA ARG A 179 -1.89 -15.99 21.57
C ARG A 179 -3.09 -16.25 20.64
N CYS A 180 -3.34 -17.51 20.28
CA CYS A 180 -4.53 -17.88 19.53
C CYS A 180 -5.80 -17.51 20.30
N HIS A 181 -5.90 -17.87 21.57
CA HIS A 181 -7.04 -17.49 22.43
C HIS A 181 -7.19 -15.98 22.54
N TRP A 182 -6.11 -15.24 22.77
CA TRP A 182 -6.13 -13.78 22.80
C TRP A 182 -6.65 -13.16 21.50
N LEU A 183 -6.29 -13.72 20.34
CA LEU A 183 -6.76 -13.24 19.03
C LEU A 183 -8.26 -13.50 18.83
N THR A 184 -8.78 -14.64 19.27
CA THR A 184 -10.20 -15.01 19.14
C THR A 184 -11.12 -13.95 19.75
N ASP A 185 -10.68 -13.29 20.84
CA ASP A 185 -11.46 -12.24 21.51
C ASP A 185 -11.38 -10.87 20.79
N LEU A 186 -10.47 -10.70 19.84
CA LEU A 186 -10.13 -9.40 19.27
C LEU A 186 -10.38 -9.26 17.75
N VAL A 187 -10.54 -10.37 17.06
CA VAL A 187 -10.81 -10.38 15.61
C VAL A 187 -12.28 -10.68 15.34
N ASP A 188 -12.73 -10.36 14.13
CA ASP A 188 -14.09 -10.69 13.66
C ASP A 188 -14.27 -12.21 13.52
N ASP A 189 -15.47 -12.73 13.80
CA ASP A 189 -15.84 -14.16 13.72
C ASP A 189 -15.57 -14.81 12.34
N LYS A 190 -15.40 -14.00 11.30
CA LYS A 190 -15.00 -14.47 9.96
C LYS A 190 -13.53 -14.89 9.87
N VAL A 191 -12.70 -14.48 10.83
CA VAL A 191 -11.27 -14.80 10.85
C VAL A 191 -11.08 -16.14 11.54
N MET A 192 -10.57 -17.11 10.80
CA MET A 192 -10.21 -18.41 11.38
C MET A 192 -8.85 -18.30 12.07
N ILE A 193 -8.76 -18.84 13.30
CA ILE A 193 -7.51 -18.93 14.06
C ILE A 193 -7.16 -20.38 14.29
#